data_544346bf1cbb5e998f22a1325963462e
#
_entry.id   544346bf1cbb5e998f22a1325963462e
#
_cell.length_a   1.000
_cell.length_b   1.000
_cell.length_c   1.000
_cell.angle_alpha   90.00
_cell.angle_beta   90.00
_cell.angle_gamma   90.00
#
_symmetry.space_group_name_H-M   'P 1'
#
loop_
_entity.id
_entity.type
_entity.pdbx_description
1 polymer ?
#
loop_
_entity_poly.entity_id
_entity_poly.type
_entity_poly.pdbx_seq_one_letter_code
_entity_poly.pdbx_strand_id
1 'polypeptide(L)'
;MTTVARGPRVQKGALVSIADGGQPTAIAFQYNPATVKRSLKPLMVGGESGDRSLAVRLVGAPVETITVDIEIDATDGLEAGDAIATSLGIRPQLAAMVLLIYPTSQYVNSTQAQLSSGVLEIAPNLAPRLLFVWGPQQVQPVQISSYSISEDEFDTALNPIRATVTLEMRVLTYSDLSSSNADYHQYLSYQQGLEAMAPSAVTSDLSGLGSISISSAPSGGSGIGGALSSALSIADNVLSSIL
;
A
#
# COMPACT_ATOMS: atom_id res chain seq x y z
N MET A 1 -23.54 30.37 25.76
CA MET A 1 -22.33 30.00 24.99
C MET A 1 -22.72 28.86 24.10
N THR A 2 -22.94 29.13 22.82
CA THR A 2 -23.30 28.11 21.81
C THR A 2 -22.03 27.38 21.42
N THR A 3 -21.92 26.11 21.80
CA THR A 3 -20.86 25.22 21.31
C THR A 3 -21.04 25.03 19.81
N VAL A 4 -20.18 25.64 19.02
CA VAL A 4 -20.09 25.35 17.58
C VAL A 4 -19.70 23.89 17.44
N ALA A 5 -20.61 23.07 16.91
CA ALA A 5 -20.33 21.66 16.62
C ALA A 5 -19.12 21.63 15.68
N ARG A 6 -17.99 21.11 16.18
CA ARG A 6 -16.82 20.85 15.32
C ARG A 6 -17.27 19.88 14.26
N GLY A 7 -17.20 20.28 13.00
CA GLY A 7 -17.42 19.37 11.86
C GLY A 7 -16.55 18.12 11.97
N PRO A 8 -16.93 17.03 11.28
CA PRO A 8 -16.17 15.79 11.32
C PRO A 8 -14.71 16.06 10.89
N ARG A 9 -13.77 15.59 11.72
CA ARG A 9 -12.34 15.70 11.37
C ARG A 9 -12.07 14.77 10.18
N VAL A 10 -11.66 15.34 9.07
CA VAL A 10 -11.21 14.56 7.92
C VAL A 10 -9.94 13.81 8.31
N GLN A 11 -9.96 12.49 8.15
CA GLN A 11 -8.76 11.66 8.30
C GLN A 11 -7.84 11.93 7.10
N LYS A 12 -6.55 12.11 7.39
CA LYS A 12 -5.54 12.34 6.36
C LYS A 12 -4.79 11.06 6.06
N GLY A 13 -4.53 10.82 4.77
CA GLY A 13 -3.55 9.83 4.36
C GLY A 13 -2.15 10.27 4.79
N ALA A 14 -1.26 9.30 5.02
CA ALA A 14 0.10 9.56 5.45
C ALA A 14 1.08 8.48 4.99
N LEU A 15 2.35 8.86 4.87
CA LEU A 15 3.49 7.96 4.88
C LEU A 15 4.12 7.99 6.27
N VAL A 16 4.28 6.83 6.88
CA VAL A 16 4.97 6.70 8.17
C VAL A 16 6.31 6.02 7.94
N SER A 17 7.39 6.74 8.23
CA SER A 17 8.75 6.21 8.20
C SER A 17 9.17 5.77 9.59
N ILE A 18 9.70 4.56 9.69
CA ILE A 18 10.21 3.98 10.93
C ILE A 18 11.67 3.64 10.71
N ALA A 19 12.56 4.48 11.21
CA ALA A 19 14.00 4.20 11.22
C ALA A 19 14.33 3.15 12.29
N ASP A 20 15.35 2.32 12.05
CA ASP A 20 15.80 1.33 13.02
C ASP A 20 16.20 2.00 14.34
N GLY A 21 15.51 1.62 15.43
CA GLY A 21 15.71 2.19 16.77
C GLY A 21 15.24 3.64 16.92
N GLY A 22 14.64 4.25 15.89
CA GLY A 22 14.13 5.61 15.89
C GLY A 22 12.65 5.74 16.23
N GLN A 23 12.22 6.97 16.50
CA GLN A 23 10.81 7.28 16.64
C GLN A 23 10.14 7.29 15.25
N PRO A 24 8.90 6.79 15.12
CA PRO A 24 8.16 6.90 13.87
C PRO A 24 7.96 8.36 13.46
N THR A 25 8.23 8.68 12.21
CA THR A 25 7.99 9.99 11.63
C THR A 25 6.87 9.89 10.60
N ALA A 26 5.79 10.65 10.78
CA ALA A 26 4.66 10.67 9.88
C ALA A 26 4.68 11.90 8.97
N ILE A 27 4.61 11.70 7.67
CA ILE A 27 4.39 12.72 6.66
C ILE A 27 2.92 12.62 6.25
N ALA A 28 2.07 13.42 6.90
CA ALA A 28 0.66 13.50 6.56
C ALA A 28 0.48 14.31 5.26
N PHE A 29 -0.39 13.84 4.38
CA PHE A 29 -0.71 14.57 3.16
C PHE A 29 -1.45 15.86 3.48
N GLN A 30 -1.03 16.97 2.88
CA GLN A 30 -1.69 18.26 3.06
C GLN A 30 -3.12 18.18 2.57
N TYR A 31 -3.30 17.66 1.36
CA TYR A 31 -4.60 17.30 0.77
C TYR A 31 -4.61 15.79 0.53
N ASN A 32 -5.73 15.14 0.82
CA ASN A 32 -5.88 13.74 0.45
C ASN A 32 -5.95 13.63 -1.07
N PRO A 33 -5.15 12.75 -1.69
CA PRO A 33 -5.28 12.46 -3.12
C PRO A 33 -6.72 12.16 -3.51
N ALA A 34 -7.18 12.73 -4.62
CA ALA A 34 -8.51 12.45 -5.15
C ALA A 34 -8.66 10.98 -5.59
N THR A 35 -7.54 10.36 -5.96
CA THR A 35 -7.49 8.97 -6.45
C THR A 35 -6.32 8.23 -5.82
N VAL A 36 -6.59 7.03 -5.32
CA VAL A 36 -5.58 6.02 -4.96
C VAL A 36 -5.70 4.89 -5.97
N LYS A 37 -4.73 4.77 -6.86
CA LYS A 37 -4.72 3.70 -7.87
C LYS A 37 -3.98 2.50 -7.32
N ARG A 38 -4.62 1.33 -7.34
CA ARG A 38 -4.03 0.05 -6.92
C ARG A 38 -4.02 -0.91 -8.10
N SER A 39 -2.89 -1.52 -8.35
CA SER A 39 -2.70 -2.55 -9.37
C SER A 39 -2.21 -3.82 -8.70
N LEU A 40 -2.94 -4.92 -8.88
CA LEU A 40 -2.60 -6.21 -8.29
C LEU A 40 -2.33 -7.21 -9.42
N LYS A 41 -1.14 -7.82 -9.38
CA LYS A 41 -0.74 -8.87 -10.33
C LYS A 41 -0.60 -10.18 -9.56
N PRO A 42 -1.53 -11.14 -9.74
CA PRO A 42 -1.44 -12.43 -9.08
C PRO A 42 -0.23 -13.22 -9.57
N LEU A 43 0.43 -13.94 -8.67
CA LEU A 43 1.51 -14.87 -8.98
C LEU A 43 0.91 -16.27 -9.10
N MET A 44 0.95 -16.83 -10.30
CA MET A 44 0.39 -18.15 -10.61
C MET A 44 1.46 -19.09 -11.16
N VAL A 45 1.40 -20.35 -10.78
CA VAL A 45 2.15 -21.44 -11.42
C VAL A 45 1.16 -22.39 -12.10
N GLY A 46 1.52 -22.85 -13.29
CA GLY A 46 0.63 -23.62 -14.15
C GLY A 46 -0.14 -22.70 -15.08
N GLY A 47 -0.18 -23.01 -16.34
CA GLY A 47 -0.88 -22.23 -17.36
C GLY A 47 -0.02 -21.78 -18.54
N GLU A 48 1.23 -22.25 -18.64
CA GLU A 48 1.93 -22.17 -19.93
C GLU A 48 1.28 -23.16 -20.90
N SER A 49 1.10 -22.67 -22.15
CA SER A 49 0.40 -23.36 -23.23
C SER A 49 0.92 -24.79 -23.43
N GLY A 50 0.14 -25.79 -23.03
CA GLY A 50 0.44 -27.19 -23.34
C GLY A 50 0.17 -28.20 -22.22
N ASP A 51 0.26 -27.83 -20.95
CA ASP A 51 0.04 -28.77 -19.85
C ASP A 51 -1.37 -28.63 -19.26
N ARG A 52 -2.30 -29.43 -19.76
CA ARG A 52 -3.70 -29.47 -19.29
C ARG A 52 -3.87 -30.18 -17.95
N SER A 53 -2.80 -30.74 -17.39
CA SER A 53 -2.82 -31.54 -16.16
C SER A 53 -2.59 -30.71 -14.90
N LEU A 54 -2.00 -29.51 -15.01
CA LEU A 54 -1.70 -28.65 -13.89
C LEU A 54 -2.82 -27.63 -13.64
N ALA A 55 -3.50 -27.77 -12.53
CA ALA A 55 -4.44 -26.73 -12.06
C ALA A 55 -3.66 -25.42 -11.80
N VAL A 56 -4.23 -24.29 -12.23
CA VAL A 56 -3.68 -22.98 -11.93
C VAL A 56 -3.64 -22.76 -10.42
N ARG A 57 -2.45 -22.54 -9.86
CA ARG A 57 -2.25 -22.38 -8.42
C ARG A 57 -1.65 -21.01 -8.11
N LEU A 58 -2.15 -20.38 -7.06
CA LEU A 58 -1.53 -19.18 -6.50
C LEU A 58 -0.25 -19.57 -5.74
N VAL A 59 0.85 -18.88 -6.02
CA VAL A 59 2.18 -19.18 -5.43
C VAL A 59 2.41 -18.37 -4.16
N GLY A 60 1.66 -17.27 -3.98
CA GLY A 60 1.84 -16.39 -2.83
C GLY A 60 0.96 -15.16 -2.95
N ALA A 61 1.29 -14.12 -2.21
CA ALA A 61 0.62 -12.83 -2.32
C ALA A 61 0.81 -12.23 -3.73
N PRO A 62 -0.18 -11.51 -4.25
CA PRO A 62 -0.03 -10.77 -5.50
C PRO A 62 1.02 -9.67 -5.34
N VAL A 63 1.70 -9.33 -6.44
CA VAL A 63 2.49 -8.10 -6.49
C VAL A 63 1.51 -6.94 -6.57
N GLU A 64 1.47 -6.11 -5.54
CA GLU A 64 0.61 -4.94 -5.47
C GLU A 64 1.43 -3.66 -5.61
N THR A 65 0.97 -2.75 -6.47
CA THR A 65 1.51 -1.41 -6.65
C THR A 65 0.44 -0.39 -6.34
N ILE A 66 0.79 0.62 -5.54
CA ILE A 66 -0.07 1.75 -5.18
C ILE A 66 0.52 3.00 -5.81
N THR A 67 -0.27 3.76 -6.55
CA THR A 67 0.11 5.05 -7.11
C THR A 67 -0.79 6.14 -6.55
N VAL A 68 -0.19 7.23 -6.09
CA VAL A 68 -0.89 8.41 -5.57
C VAL A 68 -0.22 9.69 -6.06
N ASP A 69 -1.04 10.71 -6.32
CA ASP A 69 -0.61 12.06 -6.65
C ASP A 69 -0.90 12.96 -5.45
N ILE A 70 0.14 13.47 -4.82
CA ILE A 70 0.08 14.29 -3.59
C ILE A 70 0.31 15.73 -3.98
N GLU A 71 -0.67 16.58 -3.69
CA GLU A 71 -0.55 18.02 -3.88
C GLU A 71 -0.03 18.68 -2.60
N ILE A 72 0.91 19.62 -2.77
CA ILE A 72 1.50 20.42 -1.71
C ILE A 72 1.40 21.89 -2.14
N ASP A 73 0.87 22.74 -1.27
CA ASP A 73 0.62 24.14 -1.56
C ASP A 73 0.97 25.01 -0.34
N ALA A 74 1.77 26.06 -0.55
CA ALA A 74 2.15 27.00 0.49
C ALA A 74 1.19 28.20 0.60
N THR A 75 0.17 28.32 -0.25
CA THR A 75 -0.68 29.53 -0.35
C THR A 75 -1.29 29.89 1.00
N ASP A 76 -1.87 28.93 1.72
CA ASP A 76 -2.46 29.16 3.05
C ASP A 76 -1.41 29.67 4.07
N GLY A 77 -0.20 29.11 4.02
CA GLY A 77 0.91 29.52 4.87
C GLY A 77 1.42 30.93 4.53
N LEU A 78 1.50 31.25 3.24
CA LEU A 78 1.89 32.57 2.77
C LEU A 78 0.85 33.62 3.17
N GLU A 79 -0.45 33.32 3.05
CA GLU A 79 -1.52 34.21 3.48
C GLU A 79 -1.50 34.46 4.99
N ALA A 80 -1.20 33.38 5.75
CA ALA A 80 -1.06 33.49 7.21
C ALA A 80 0.23 34.17 7.67
N GLY A 81 1.16 34.50 6.76
CA GLY A 81 2.47 35.04 7.08
C GLY A 81 3.41 34.08 7.80
N ASP A 82 3.27 32.78 7.55
CA ASP A 82 4.18 31.78 8.10
C ASP A 82 5.61 32.01 7.63
N ALA A 83 6.55 32.07 8.58
CA ALA A 83 7.94 32.41 8.32
C ALA A 83 8.65 31.38 7.42
N ILE A 84 8.29 30.10 7.54
CA ILE A 84 8.87 29.02 6.73
C ILE A 84 8.31 29.10 5.31
N ALA A 85 6.99 29.22 5.17
CA ALA A 85 6.35 29.38 3.86
C ALA A 85 6.88 30.59 3.11
N THR A 86 7.07 31.73 3.81
CA THR A 86 7.57 32.99 3.22
C THR A 86 9.04 32.88 2.78
N SER A 87 9.89 32.13 3.50
CA SER A 87 11.33 32.09 3.23
C SER A 87 11.75 30.92 2.33
N LEU A 88 11.04 29.80 2.38
CA LEU A 88 11.42 28.53 1.74
C LEU A 88 10.32 27.92 0.86
N GLY A 89 9.11 28.47 0.87
CA GLY A 89 7.97 27.88 0.17
C GLY A 89 7.67 26.47 0.71
N ILE A 90 7.45 25.52 -0.20
CA ILE A 90 7.19 24.10 0.11
C ILE A 90 8.47 23.23 0.15
N ARG A 91 9.67 23.83 0.03
CA ARG A 91 10.94 23.06 0.05
C ARG A 91 11.10 22.12 1.25
N PRO A 92 10.72 22.50 2.49
CA PRO A 92 10.83 21.60 3.64
C PRO A 92 9.97 20.34 3.51
N GLN A 93 8.75 20.48 2.99
CA GLN A 93 7.85 19.35 2.76
C GLN A 93 8.38 18.41 1.68
N LEU A 94 8.88 18.97 0.56
CA LEU A 94 9.52 18.21 -0.51
C LEU A 94 10.79 17.50 0.01
N ALA A 95 11.62 18.18 0.80
CA ALA A 95 12.82 17.59 1.38
C ALA A 95 12.48 16.41 2.30
N ALA A 96 11.45 16.53 3.15
CA ALA A 96 11.01 15.44 4.02
C ALA A 96 10.60 14.18 3.22
N MET A 97 9.92 14.36 2.08
CA MET A 97 9.50 13.27 1.22
C MET A 97 10.69 12.66 0.44
N VAL A 98 11.58 13.51 -0.09
CA VAL A 98 12.75 13.04 -0.84
C VAL A 98 13.72 12.25 0.05
N LEU A 99 13.88 12.64 1.32
CA LEU A 99 14.74 11.94 2.28
C LEU A 99 14.25 10.52 2.63
N LEU A 100 13.02 10.14 2.25
CA LEU A 100 12.56 8.75 2.37
C LEU A 100 13.29 7.78 1.44
N ILE A 101 13.88 8.29 0.35
CA ILE A 101 14.58 7.48 -0.66
C ILE A 101 16.09 7.71 -0.70
N TYR A 102 16.59 8.74 -0.02
CA TYR A 102 18.02 9.03 0.03
C TYR A 102 18.68 8.41 1.26
N PRO A 103 19.88 7.82 1.13
CA PRO A 103 20.69 7.49 2.30
C PRO A 103 21.10 8.76 3.03
N THR A 104 21.26 8.68 4.34
CA THR A 104 21.71 9.82 5.13
C THR A 104 23.14 10.22 4.75
N SER A 105 23.46 11.52 4.78
CA SER A 105 24.82 12.01 4.53
C SER A 105 25.84 11.43 5.52
N GLN A 106 25.42 11.14 6.75
CA GLN A 106 26.25 10.46 7.75
C GLN A 106 26.64 9.06 7.29
N TYR A 107 25.72 8.27 6.75
CA TYR A 107 26.01 6.95 6.20
C TYR A 107 26.98 7.05 5.02
N VAL A 108 26.78 7.98 4.09
CA VAL A 108 27.67 8.19 2.94
C VAL A 108 29.08 8.53 3.40
N ASN A 109 29.22 9.44 4.37
CA ASN A 109 30.53 9.83 4.92
C ASN A 109 31.21 8.68 5.67
N SER A 110 30.46 7.90 6.47
CA SER A 110 31.02 6.74 7.19
C SER A 110 31.47 5.65 6.22
N THR A 111 30.72 5.38 5.17
CA THR A 111 31.09 4.44 4.10
C THR A 111 32.38 4.88 3.40
N GLN A 112 32.48 6.17 3.07
CA GLN A 112 33.69 6.71 2.45
C GLN A 112 34.91 6.60 3.37
N ALA A 113 34.76 6.83 4.68
CA ALA A 113 35.82 6.66 5.67
C ALA A 113 36.27 5.20 5.78
N GLN A 114 35.35 4.25 5.77
CA GLN A 114 35.65 2.80 5.78
C GLN A 114 36.42 2.39 4.52
N LEU A 115 35.96 2.82 3.33
CA LEU A 115 36.68 2.58 2.07
C LEU A 115 38.11 3.10 2.12
N SER A 116 38.33 4.33 2.63
CA SER A 116 39.67 4.93 2.74
C SER A 116 40.56 4.20 3.76
N SER A 117 39.97 3.52 4.72
CA SER A 117 40.73 2.68 5.70
C SER A 117 41.00 1.26 5.22
N GLY A 118 40.59 0.91 3.97
CA GLY A 118 40.83 -0.41 3.37
C GLY A 118 39.81 -1.47 3.70
N VAL A 119 38.64 -1.09 4.24
CA VAL A 119 37.50 -2.01 4.42
C VAL A 119 36.85 -2.28 3.06
N LEU A 120 36.87 -3.53 2.64
CA LEU A 120 36.33 -3.96 1.32
C LEU A 120 34.87 -4.42 1.38
N GLU A 121 34.36 -4.77 2.56
CA GLU A 121 32.99 -5.23 2.74
C GLU A 121 32.16 -4.13 3.39
N ILE A 122 31.24 -3.57 2.62
CA ILE A 122 30.33 -2.52 3.06
C ILE A 122 28.92 -3.08 2.97
N ALA A 123 28.26 -3.22 4.13
CA ALA A 123 26.84 -3.58 4.16
C ALA A 123 25.99 -2.45 3.53
N PRO A 124 25.06 -2.78 2.62
CA PRO A 124 24.14 -1.79 2.10
C PRO A 124 23.34 -1.13 3.23
N ASN A 125 23.04 0.17 3.07
CA ASN A 125 22.17 0.85 4.03
C ASN A 125 20.77 0.23 4.00
N LEU A 126 20.24 -0.06 5.18
CA LEU A 126 18.84 -0.47 5.29
C LEU A 126 17.96 0.74 4.98
N ALA A 127 17.09 0.60 3.99
CA ALA A 127 16.06 1.60 3.74
C ALA A 127 15.13 1.69 4.96
N PRO A 128 14.65 2.89 5.33
CA PRO A 128 13.69 3.02 6.40
C PRO A 128 12.42 2.23 6.06
N ARG A 129 11.84 1.59 7.06
CA ARG A 129 10.54 0.95 6.91
C ARG A 129 9.48 2.01 6.64
N LEU A 130 8.68 1.82 5.61
CA LEU A 130 7.63 2.75 5.23
C LEU A 130 6.27 2.06 5.33
N LEU A 131 5.31 2.73 5.96
CA LEU A 131 3.92 2.33 5.99
C LEU A 131 3.09 3.36 5.23
N PHE A 132 2.30 2.90 4.28
CA PHE A 132 1.24 3.70 3.66
C PHE A 132 -0.02 3.56 4.50
N VAL A 133 -0.50 4.68 5.04
CA VAL A 133 -1.67 4.75 5.90
C VAL A 133 -2.79 5.46 5.17
N TRP A 134 -3.86 4.73 4.86
CA TRP A 134 -5.07 5.26 4.21
C TRP A 134 -6.30 4.93 5.07
N GLY A 135 -6.36 5.58 6.24
CA GLY A 135 -7.34 5.26 7.28
C GLY A 135 -6.99 4.01 8.09
N PRO A 136 -7.85 3.65 9.07
CA PRO A 136 -7.56 2.60 10.05
C PRO A 136 -7.58 1.19 9.46
N GLN A 137 -8.28 0.99 8.34
CA GLN A 137 -8.43 -0.32 7.70
C GLN A 137 -7.35 -0.60 6.64
N GLN A 138 -6.60 0.42 6.23
CA GLN A 138 -5.59 0.29 5.20
C GLN A 138 -4.26 0.86 5.67
N VAL A 139 -3.48 0.01 6.33
CA VAL A 139 -2.11 0.27 6.76
C VAL A 139 -1.23 -0.82 6.18
N GLN A 140 -0.44 -0.48 5.17
CA GLN A 140 0.34 -1.45 4.39
C GLN A 140 1.82 -1.08 4.41
N PRO A 141 2.72 -2.05 4.63
CA PRO A 141 4.15 -1.83 4.45
C PRO A 141 4.46 -1.66 2.97
N VAL A 142 5.20 -0.61 2.64
CA VAL A 142 5.49 -0.24 1.25
C VAL A 142 6.96 0.09 1.05
N GLN A 143 7.40 -0.06 -0.20
CA GLN A 143 8.68 0.43 -0.69
C GLN A 143 8.42 1.37 -1.87
N ILE A 144 9.01 2.56 -1.86
CA ILE A 144 8.88 3.48 -2.98
C ILE A 144 9.64 2.90 -4.17
N SER A 145 8.94 2.70 -5.28
CA SER A 145 9.49 2.20 -6.55
C SER A 145 9.77 3.32 -7.54
N SER A 146 8.97 4.39 -7.51
CA SER A 146 9.15 5.57 -8.34
C SER A 146 8.70 6.82 -7.61
N TYR A 147 9.40 7.91 -7.85
CA TYR A 147 9.14 9.21 -7.24
C TYR A 147 9.34 10.30 -8.30
N SER A 148 8.32 11.09 -8.54
CA SER A 148 8.36 12.21 -9.48
C SER A 148 7.80 13.47 -8.83
N ILE A 149 8.47 14.60 -9.03
CA ILE A 149 8.03 15.91 -8.54
C ILE A 149 7.82 16.82 -9.75
N SER A 150 6.67 17.48 -9.79
CA SER A 150 6.41 18.63 -10.66
C SER A 150 6.26 19.85 -9.75
N GLU A 151 7.21 20.76 -9.82
CA GLU A 151 7.16 22.02 -9.08
C GLU A 151 6.51 23.07 -9.97
N ASP A 152 5.42 23.66 -9.49
CA ASP A 152 4.65 24.67 -10.19
C ASP A 152 4.60 25.94 -9.32
N GLU A 153 4.53 27.10 -9.98
CA GLU A 153 4.45 28.40 -9.34
C GLU A 153 5.62 28.67 -8.36
N PHE A 154 6.35 29.75 -8.62
CA PHE A 154 7.53 30.13 -7.84
C PHE A 154 7.41 31.56 -7.34
N ASP A 155 8.00 31.81 -6.19
CA ASP A 155 8.17 33.16 -5.67
C ASP A 155 9.31 33.93 -6.39
N THR A 156 9.54 35.18 -6.02
CA THR A 156 10.62 35.99 -6.59
C THR A 156 12.02 35.52 -6.26
N ALA A 157 12.17 34.62 -5.27
CA ALA A 157 13.42 33.97 -4.87
C ALA A 157 13.55 32.57 -5.45
N LEU A 158 12.65 32.16 -6.36
CA LEU A 158 12.58 30.83 -6.97
C LEU A 158 12.31 29.71 -5.96
N ASN A 159 11.61 30.01 -4.87
CA ASN A 159 11.09 28.96 -4.02
C ASN A 159 9.76 28.45 -4.61
N PRO A 160 9.56 27.14 -4.70
CA PRO A 160 8.30 26.60 -5.20
C PRO A 160 7.17 26.86 -4.19
N ILE A 161 6.04 27.31 -4.72
CA ILE A 161 4.82 27.61 -3.94
C ILE A 161 3.89 26.40 -4.00
N ARG A 162 3.85 25.72 -5.16
CA ARG A 162 3.00 24.53 -5.39
C ARG A 162 3.81 23.40 -6.03
N ALA A 163 3.51 22.18 -5.67
CA ALA A 163 4.04 20.99 -6.35
C ALA A 163 3.06 19.83 -6.31
N THR A 164 3.16 19.00 -7.33
CA THR A 164 2.54 17.67 -7.38
C THR A 164 3.62 16.61 -7.28
N VAL A 165 3.47 15.72 -6.31
CA VAL A 165 4.37 14.60 -6.08
C VAL A 165 3.65 13.31 -6.44
N THR A 166 4.08 12.66 -7.52
CA THR A 166 3.61 11.33 -7.89
C THR A 166 4.47 10.27 -7.23
N LEU A 167 3.86 9.44 -6.39
CA LEU A 167 4.49 8.31 -5.73
C LEU A 167 3.96 7.01 -6.28
N GLU A 168 4.87 6.14 -6.68
CA GLU A 168 4.58 4.74 -6.94
C GLU A 168 5.25 3.88 -5.89
N MET A 169 4.46 3.05 -5.22
CA MET A 169 4.90 2.24 -4.09
C MET A 169 4.53 0.77 -4.32
N ARG A 170 5.51 -0.11 -4.15
CA ARG A 170 5.27 -1.55 -4.10
C ARG A 170 4.92 -1.94 -2.67
N VAL A 171 3.83 -2.67 -2.50
CA VAL A 171 3.46 -3.25 -1.21
C VAL A 171 4.36 -4.43 -0.91
N LEU A 172 4.92 -4.45 0.30
CA LEU A 172 5.70 -5.57 0.80
C LEU A 172 4.77 -6.59 1.45
N THR A 173 4.88 -7.84 1.00
CA THR A 173 3.97 -8.93 1.39
C THR A 173 4.70 -9.95 2.25
N TYR A 174 3.96 -10.93 2.78
CA TYR A 174 4.55 -12.08 3.47
C TYR A 174 5.48 -12.93 2.58
N SER A 175 5.42 -12.77 1.26
CA SER A 175 6.33 -13.43 0.33
C SER A 175 7.68 -12.72 0.20
N ASP A 176 7.74 -11.43 0.55
CA ASP A 176 8.94 -10.61 0.47
C ASP A 176 9.71 -10.54 1.80
N LEU A 177 9.05 -10.85 2.91
CA LEU A 177 9.55 -10.58 4.26
C LEU A 177 9.68 -11.86 5.09
N SER A 178 10.66 -11.89 5.98
CA SER A 178 10.78 -12.94 6.98
C SER A 178 9.64 -12.85 8.02
N SER A 179 9.17 -13.98 8.52
CA SER A 179 8.14 -14.06 9.58
C SER A 179 8.55 -13.39 10.90
N SER A 180 9.84 -13.11 11.11
CA SER A 180 10.32 -12.33 12.26
C SER A 180 10.21 -10.81 12.07
N ASN A 181 9.89 -10.35 10.86
CA ASN A 181 9.79 -8.93 10.55
C ASN A 181 8.42 -8.37 10.99
N ALA A 182 8.41 -7.20 11.59
CA ALA A 182 7.18 -6.53 12.01
C ALA A 182 6.26 -6.19 10.82
N ASP A 183 6.82 -5.89 9.64
CA ASP A 183 6.04 -5.59 8.43
C ASP A 183 5.33 -6.83 7.87
N TYR A 184 5.89 -8.03 8.08
CA TYR A 184 5.21 -9.29 7.79
C TYR A 184 3.88 -9.39 8.56
N HIS A 185 3.91 -9.12 9.85
CA HIS A 185 2.72 -9.16 10.71
C HIS A 185 1.76 -8.03 10.37
N GLN A 186 2.27 -6.85 10.01
CA GLN A 186 1.44 -5.73 9.58
C GLN A 186 0.66 -6.05 8.30
N TYR A 187 1.32 -6.67 7.31
CA TYR A 187 0.64 -7.11 6.09
C TYR A 187 -0.40 -8.20 6.36
N LEU A 188 -0.08 -9.20 7.19
CA LEU A 188 -1.05 -10.24 7.56
C LEU A 188 -2.27 -9.66 8.28
N SER A 189 -2.08 -8.69 9.17
CA SER A 189 -3.19 -8.01 9.84
C SER A 189 -4.10 -7.29 8.84
N TYR A 190 -3.52 -6.63 7.84
CA TYR A 190 -4.28 -6.02 6.75
C TYR A 190 -5.06 -7.07 5.95
N GLN A 191 -4.43 -8.18 5.57
CA GLN A 191 -5.09 -9.28 4.85
C GLN A 191 -6.25 -9.88 5.66
N GLN A 192 -6.05 -10.15 6.95
CA GLN A 192 -7.11 -10.62 7.86
C GLN A 192 -8.28 -9.63 7.93
N GLY A 193 -7.98 -8.32 7.90
CA GLY A 193 -9.01 -7.28 7.79
C GLY A 193 -9.83 -7.39 6.52
N LEU A 194 -9.20 -7.66 5.37
CA LEU A 194 -9.91 -7.88 4.10
C LEU A 194 -10.80 -9.13 4.16
N GLU A 195 -10.28 -10.23 4.71
CA GLU A 195 -11.03 -11.48 4.90
C GLU A 195 -12.24 -11.30 5.82
N ALA A 196 -12.11 -10.49 6.87
CA ALA A 196 -13.21 -10.17 7.78
C ALA A 196 -14.29 -9.28 7.13
N MET A 197 -13.91 -8.39 6.20
CA MET A 197 -14.85 -7.50 5.51
C MET A 197 -15.55 -8.16 4.32
N ALA A 198 -14.90 -9.10 3.63
CA ALA A 198 -15.41 -9.71 2.41
C ALA A 198 -16.81 -10.32 2.53
N PRO A 199 -17.18 -11.04 3.62
CA PRO A 199 -18.50 -11.63 3.76
C PRO A 199 -19.65 -10.61 3.78
N SER A 200 -19.40 -9.36 4.17
CA SER A 200 -20.43 -8.31 4.19
C SER A 200 -20.84 -7.81 2.79
N ALA A 201 -20.03 -8.08 1.78
CA ALA A 201 -20.29 -7.67 0.40
C ALA A 201 -20.73 -8.85 -0.52
N VAL A 202 -20.62 -10.08 0.00
CA VAL A 202 -20.96 -11.30 -0.77
C VAL A 202 -22.39 -11.73 -0.42
N THR A 203 -23.19 -12.00 -1.43
CA THR A 203 -24.52 -12.61 -1.28
C THR A 203 -24.48 -14.07 -1.74
N SER A 204 -25.17 -14.94 -1.04
CA SER A 204 -25.46 -16.30 -1.49
C SER A 204 -26.67 -16.36 -2.42
N ASP A 205 -27.43 -15.27 -2.54
CA ASP A 205 -28.58 -15.18 -3.43
C ASP A 205 -28.12 -14.96 -4.88
N LEU A 206 -28.20 -16.01 -5.68
CA LEU A 206 -27.87 -16.02 -7.11
C LEU A 206 -29.08 -15.76 -8.00
N SER A 207 -30.28 -15.54 -7.44
CA SER A 207 -31.51 -15.36 -8.19
C SER A 207 -31.44 -14.19 -9.17
N GLY A 208 -30.72 -13.14 -8.83
CA GLY A 208 -30.48 -11.96 -9.68
C GLY A 208 -29.57 -12.21 -10.90
N LEU A 209 -28.87 -13.33 -10.96
CA LEU A 209 -27.93 -13.64 -12.04
C LEU A 209 -28.59 -14.45 -13.20
N GLY A 210 -29.87 -14.78 -13.08
CA GLY A 210 -30.59 -15.60 -14.06
C GLY A 210 -30.17 -17.08 -14.01
N SER A 211 -30.52 -17.83 -15.06
CA SER A 211 -30.22 -19.26 -15.14
C SER A 211 -28.75 -19.48 -15.49
N ILE A 212 -27.88 -19.61 -14.47
CA ILE A 212 -26.47 -19.97 -14.66
C ILE A 212 -26.32 -21.48 -14.49
N SER A 213 -25.93 -22.18 -15.57
CA SER A 213 -25.55 -23.58 -15.50
C SER A 213 -24.06 -23.70 -15.18
N ILE A 214 -23.70 -24.05 -13.96
CA ILE A 214 -22.32 -24.38 -13.58
C ILE A 214 -22.09 -25.86 -13.95
N SER A 215 -21.29 -26.11 -14.99
CA SER A 215 -20.91 -27.44 -15.37
C SER A 215 -19.97 -28.03 -14.30
N SER A 216 -20.44 -29.03 -13.57
CA SER A 216 -19.57 -29.82 -12.70
C SER A 216 -18.65 -30.72 -13.54
N ALA A 217 -17.39 -30.87 -13.15
CA ALA A 217 -16.49 -31.81 -13.78
C ALA A 217 -17.06 -33.25 -13.67
N PRO A 218 -16.90 -34.09 -14.71
CA PRO A 218 -17.34 -35.49 -14.63
C PRO A 218 -16.66 -36.14 -13.43
N SER A 219 -17.46 -36.81 -12.57
CA SER A 219 -17.03 -37.55 -11.40
C SER A 219 -16.28 -38.81 -11.82
N GLY A 220 -14.99 -38.70 -12.07
CA GLY A 220 -14.12 -39.79 -12.45
C GLY A 220 -12.69 -39.51 -11.99
N GLY A 221 -12.38 -39.80 -10.73
CA GLY A 221 -11.01 -39.71 -10.21
C GLY A 221 -11.00 -39.40 -8.72
N SER A 222 -10.65 -40.39 -7.94
CA SER A 222 -10.44 -40.34 -6.50
C SER A 222 -9.33 -39.31 -6.16
N GLY A 223 -9.70 -38.18 -5.57
CA GLY A 223 -8.72 -37.23 -5.04
C GLY A 223 -9.20 -35.77 -5.12
N ILE A 224 -9.47 -35.18 -3.99
CA ILE A 224 -9.80 -33.77 -3.72
C ILE A 224 -11.22 -33.26 -4.17
N GLY A 225 -12.04 -34.08 -4.83
CA GLY A 225 -13.40 -33.72 -5.21
C GLY A 225 -14.42 -33.64 -4.05
N GLY A 226 -14.06 -34.12 -2.86
CA GLY A 226 -14.98 -34.16 -1.71
C GLY A 226 -15.33 -32.82 -1.09
N ALA A 227 -14.45 -31.83 -1.19
CA ALA A 227 -14.71 -30.52 -0.58
C ALA A 227 -15.64 -29.62 -1.41
N LEU A 228 -15.63 -29.76 -2.73
CA LEU A 228 -16.52 -28.99 -3.61
C LEU A 228 -17.94 -29.59 -3.70
N SER A 229 -18.07 -30.92 -3.61
CA SER A 229 -19.38 -31.57 -3.59
C SER A 229 -20.13 -31.27 -2.29
N SER A 230 -19.44 -31.14 -1.15
CA SER A 230 -20.09 -30.76 0.11
C SER A 230 -20.58 -29.31 0.11
N ALA A 231 -19.92 -28.38 -0.57
CA ALA A 231 -20.39 -27.00 -0.71
C ALA A 231 -21.64 -26.90 -1.61
N LEU A 232 -21.70 -27.71 -2.68
CA LEU A 232 -22.90 -27.76 -3.54
C LEU A 232 -24.10 -28.44 -2.85
N SER A 233 -23.85 -29.49 -2.04
CA SER A 233 -24.92 -30.19 -1.31
C SER A 233 -25.52 -29.36 -0.16
N ILE A 234 -24.76 -28.40 0.37
CA ILE A 234 -25.27 -27.44 1.36
C ILE A 234 -26.22 -26.44 0.72
N ALA A 235 -25.97 -26.03 -0.52
CA ALA A 235 -26.87 -25.16 -1.27
C ALA A 235 -28.20 -25.84 -1.61
N ASP A 236 -28.18 -27.10 -2.03
CA ASP A 236 -29.40 -27.88 -2.32
C ASP A 236 -30.22 -28.20 -1.07
N ASN A 237 -29.56 -28.44 0.07
CA ASN A 237 -30.24 -28.75 1.32
C ASN A 237 -30.90 -27.50 1.96
N VAL A 238 -30.40 -26.30 1.70
CA VAL A 238 -31.03 -25.05 2.14
C VAL A 238 -32.27 -24.72 1.27
N LEU A 239 -32.24 -25.02 -0.03
CA LEU A 239 -33.38 -24.81 -0.91
C LEU A 239 -34.54 -25.77 -0.61
N SER A 240 -34.30 -26.98 -0.16
CA SER A 240 -35.36 -27.96 0.16
C SER A 240 -35.99 -27.76 1.54
N SER A 241 -35.43 -26.89 2.40
CA SER A 241 -35.98 -26.58 3.73
C SER A 241 -36.89 -25.33 3.76
N ILE A 242 -37.05 -24.64 2.63
CA ILE A 242 -37.86 -23.39 2.51
C ILE A 242 -39.13 -23.59 1.63
N LEU A 243 -39.32 -24.77 1.10
CA LEU A 243 -40.56 -25.19 0.46
C LEU A 243 -41.32 -26.13 1.40
#